data_a2e817f4e8422b9d7336ec9d8b47a94b
#
_entry.id   a2e817f4e8422b9d7336ec9d8b47a94b
#
_cell.length_a   1.000
_cell.length_b   1.000
_cell.length_c   1.000
_cell.angle_alpha   90.00
_cell.angle_beta   90.00
_cell.angle_gamma   90.00
#
_symmetry.space_group_name_H-M   'P 1'
#
loop_
_entity.id
_entity.type
_entity.pdbx_description
1 polymer ?
#
loop_
_entity_poly.entity_id
_entity_poly.type
_entity_poly.pdbx_seq_one_letter_code
_entity_poly.pdbx_strand_id
1 'polypeptide(L)'
;LALLVWSIVRDSPETVTQGHKFQSPPKKSELKRLQQVCRNRQTWLIALYSFAIWAPITAFAALWGIPFLVASYGLTTEAASIASAMIWLGIGLGSPLMGWYSDKIGSRSKPLSLSALLGIISLTIIIYAPPLSLPWLYFTLFTFGLAASGQSLAFGVVKDNNTSCVVGTAIGFNNMAVVAGGALFQPLIGILLYVNW
;
A
#
# COMPACT_ATOMS: atom_id res chain seq x y z
N LEU A 1 0.58 -23.69 -6.74
CA LEU A 1 -0.16 -22.78 -5.87
C LEU A 1 -1.68 -23.04 -5.95
N ALA A 2 -2.29 -23.10 -7.17
CA ALA A 2 -3.74 -23.32 -7.33
C ALA A 2 -4.24 -24.58 -6.64
N LEU A 3 -3.52 -25.70 -6.73
CA LEU A 3 -3.87 -26.95 -6.06
C LEU A 3 -3.83 -26.83 -4.51
N LEU A 4 -2.87 -26.08 -3.98
CA LEU A 4 -2.80 -25.80 -2.53
C LEU A 4 -3.97 -24.92 -2.07
N VAL A 5 -4.30 -23.89 -2.83
CA VAL A 5 -5.46 -23.04 -2.53
C VAL A 5 -6.74 -23.87 -2.55
N TRP A 6 -6.94 -24.69 -3.58
CA TRP A 6 -8.12 -25.54 -3.72
C TRP A 6 -8.25 -26.60 -2.59
N SER A 7 -7.13 -27.11 -2.09
CA SER A 7 -7.14 -28.15 -1.04
C SER A 7 -7.24 -27.59 0.38
N ILE A 8 -6.81 -26.34 0.62
CA ILE A 8 -6.70 -25.77 1.97
C ILE A 8 -7.74 -24.68 2.22
N VAL A 9 -8.09 -23.90 1.19
CA VAL A 9 -9.03 -22.78 1.36
C VAL A 9 -10.46 -23.30 1.28
N ARG A 10 -11.23 -23.08 2.34
CA ARG A 10 -12.66 -23.38 2.42
C ARG A 10 -13.47 -22.09 2.29
N ASP A 11 -14.58 -22.14 1.57
CA ASP A 11 -15.43 -20.98 1.28
C ASP A 11 -16.12 -20.42 2.54
N SER A 12 -16.32 -21.26 3.58
CA SER A 12 -16.88 -20.82 4.85
C SER A 12 -16.35 -21.65 6.02
N PRO A 13 -16.15 -21.05 7.21
CA PRO A 13 -15.81 -21.80 8.43
C PRO A 13 -16.96 -22.72 8.81
N GLU A 14 -16.68 -23.98 9.17
CA GLU A 14 -17.68 -24.99 9.58
C GLU A 14 -18.56 -24.54 10.76
N THR A 15 -18.07 -23.61 11.58
CA THR A 15 -18.80 -23.02 12.71
C THR A 15 -19.97 -22.11 12.30
N VAL A 16 -20.06 -21.68 11.04
CA VAL A 16 -21.16 -20.84 10.56
C VAL A 16 -22.41 -21.65 10.19
N THR A 17 -22.26 -22.96 10.04
CA THR A 17 -23.38 -23.85 9.63
C THR A 17 -24.34 -24.19 10.79
N GLN A 18 -23.96 -23.91 12.04
CA GLN A 18 -24.83 -24.15 13.21
C GLN A 18 -25.36 -22.79 13.76
N GLY A 19 -26.53 -22.41 13.27
CA GLY A 19 -27.47 -21.58 14.01
C GLY A 19 -27.57 -20.09 13.74
N HIS A 20 -26.67 -19.46 13.00
CA HIS A 20 -26.91 -18.11 12.51
C HIS A 20 -27.22 -18.14 11.00
N LYS A 21 -28.51 -18.07 10.64
CA LYS A 21 -28.91 -17.62 9.31
C LYS A 21 -28.17 -16.30 9.09
N PHE A 22 -27.16 -16.32 8.22
CA PHE A 22 -26.57 -15.09 7.69
C PHE A 22 -27.75 -14.32 7.08
N GLN A 23 -28.29 -13.37 7.84
CA GLN A 23 -29.26 -12.45 7.28
C GLN A 23 -28.49 -11.72 6.19
N SER A 24 -28.71 -12.13 4.96
CA SER A 24 -28.18 -11.42 3.80
C SER A 24 -28.53 -9.95 4.03
N PRO A 25 -27.57 -9.05 4.12
CA PRO A 25 -27.88 -7.64 4.35
C PRO A 25 -28.86 -7.22 3.28
N PRO A 26 -29.87 -6.37 3.59
CA PRO A 26 -30.89 -5.98 2.66
C PRO A 26 -30.22 -5.57 1.36
N LYS A 27 -30.72 -6.05 0.20
CA LYS A 27 -30.19 -5.76 -1.14
C LYS A 27 -30.28 -4.25 -1.40
N LYS A 28 -29.39 -3.47 -0.77
CA LYS A 28 -29.22 -2.07 -1.14
C LYS A 28 -28.63 -2.07 -2.54
N SER A 29 -29.20 -1.27 -3.44
CA SER A 29 -28.59 -1.01 -4.75
C SER A 29 -27.11 -0.66 -4.56
N GLU A 30 -26.22 -1.19 -5.40
CA GLU A 30 -24.78 -0.91 -5.34
C GLU A 30 -24.48 0.59 -5.33
N LEU A 31 -25.31 1.38 -6.04
CA LEU A 31 -25.22 2.83 -6.05
C LEU A 31 -25.45 3.43 -4.65
N LYS A 32 -26.39 2.90 -3.88
CA LYS A 32 -26.64 3.37 -2.50
C LYS A 32 -25.49 3.01 -1.56
N ARG A 33 -24.83 1.86 -1.77
CA ARG A 33 -23.63 1.47 -1.02
C ARG A 33 -22.46 2.41 -1.32
N LEU A 34 -22.24 2.70 -2.60
CA LEU A 34 -21.20 3.64 -3.03
C LEU A 34 -21.47 5.05 -2.46
N GLN A 35 -22.72 5.53 -2.54
CA GLN A 35 -23.10 6.81 -1.97
C GLN A 35 -22.85 6.88 -0.45
N GLN A 36 -23.12 5.78 0.28
CA GLN A 36 -22.85 5.71 1.72
C GLN A 36 -21.34 5.77 2.01
N VAL A 37 -20.51 5.08 1.23
CA VAL A 37 -19.05 5.10 1.33
C VAL A 37 -18.52 6.51 1.02
N CYS A 38 -18.97 7.14 -0.06
CA CYS A 38 -18.55 8.49 -0.45
C CYS A 38 -19.00 9.60 0.53
N ARG A 39 -20.03 9.35 1.33
CA ARG A 39 -20.46 10.30 2.38
C ARG A 39 -19.63 10.18 3.66
N ASN A 40 -18.90 9.10 3.84
CA ASN A 40 -18.07 8.91 5.02
C ASN A 40 -16.71 9.64 4.86
N ARG A 41 -16.54 10.74 5.60
CA ARG A 41 -15.29 11.53 5.57
C ARG A 41 -14.04 10.69 5.91
N GLN A 42 -14.17 9.74 6.82
CA GLN A 42 -13.05 8.87 7.20
C GLN A 42 -12.57 8.02 6.02
N THR A 43 -13.48 7.55 5.19
CA THR A 43 -13.13 6.78 3.98
C THR A 43 -12.27 7.59 3.02
N TRP A 44 -12.56 8.88 2.82
CA TRP A 44 -11.74 9.76 1.99
C TRP A 44 -10.37 10.04 2.59
N LEU A 45 -10.26 10.24 3.90
CA LEU A 45 -8.98 10.44 4.56
C LEU A 45 -8.09 9.21 4.46
N ILE A 46 -8.67 8.02 4.63
CA ILE A 46 -7.94 6.75 4.49
C ILE A 46 -7.54 6.53 3.02
N ALA A 47 -8.43 6.81 2.07
CA ALA A 47 -8.15 6.71 0.65
C ALA A 47 -7.02 7.67 0.22
N LEU A 48 -7.01 8.91 0.73
CA LEU A 48 -5.94 9.87 0.50
C LEU A 48 -4.61 9.39 1.09
N TYR A 49 -4.63 8.84 2.31
CA TYR A 49 -3.45 8.21 2.91
C TYR A 49 -2.94 7.07 2.03
N SER A 50 -3.83 6.17 1.61
CA SER A 50 -3.50 5.02 0.77
C SER A 50 -2.93 5.44 -0.58
N PHE A 51 -3.49 6.46 -1.20
CA PHE A 51 -2.96 7.08 -2.40
C PHE A 51 -1.55 7.62 -2.17
N ALA A 52 -1.35 8.43 -1.12
CA ALA A 52 -0.09 9.12 -0.85
C ALA A 52 1.04 8.14 -0.50
N ILE A 53 0.76 7.10 0.27
CA ILE A 53 1.79 6.13 0.69
C ILE A 53 2.16 5.15 -0.43
N TRP A 54 1.22 4.82 -1.32
CA TRP A 54 1.43 3.82 -2.38
C TRP A 54 1.83 4.42 -3.73
N ALA A 55 1.48 5.67 -4.02
CA ALA A 55 1.86 6.33 -5.26
C ALA A 55 3.38 6.32 -5.52
N PRO A 56 4.25 6.64 -4.53
CA PRO A 56 5.69 6.54 -4.72
C PRO A 56 6.18 5.11 -4.98
N ILE A 57 5.52 4.10 -4.40
CA ILE A 57 5.86 2.69 -4.66
C ILE A 57 5.56 2.32 -6.10
N THR A 58 4.38 2.64 -6.60
CA THR A 58 4.00 2.34 -7.98
C THR A 58 4.81 3.17 -8.99
N ALA A 59 5.11 4.41 -8.68
CA ALA A 59 5.92 5.24 -9.56
C ALA A 59 7.40 4.85 -9.52
N PHE A 60 8.02 4.80 -8.34
CA PHE A 60 9.45 4.56 -8.19
C PHE A 60 9.78 3.06 -8.23
N ALA A 61 9.28 2.26 -7.29
CA ALA A 61 9.71 0.87 -7.17
C ALA A 61 9.28 -0.01 -8.35
N ALA A 62 8.12 0.27 -8.97
CA ALA A 62 7.61 -0.54 -10.06
C ALA A 62 8.09 -0.11 -11.45
N LEU A 63 8.49 1.16 -11.65
CA LEU A 63 8.84 1.65 -13.00
C LEU A 63 10.13 2.48 -13.03
N TRP A 64 10.18 3.62 -12.34
CA TRP A 64 11.24 4.61 -12.52
C TRP A 64 12.47 4.39 -11.64
N GLY A 65 12.40 3.55 -10.60
CA GLY A 65 13.48 3.35 -9.63
C GLY A 65 14.75 2.77 -10.24
N ILE A 66 14.65 1.74 -11.08
CA ILE A 66 15.82 1.16 -11.74
C ILE A 66 16.50 2.17 -12.67
N PRO A 67 15.80 2.84 -13.61
CA PRO A 67 16.40 3.91 -14.42
C PRO A 67 17.03 5.03 -13.59
N PHE A 68 16.36 5.43 -12.50
CA PHE A 68 16.89 6.45 -11.60
C PHE A 68 18.21 6.01 -10.93
N LEU A 69 18.25 4.80 -10.40
CA LEU A 69 19.44 4.27 -9.73
C LEU A 69 20.62 4.08 -10.71
N VAL A 70 20.35 3.67 -11.94
CA VAL A 70 21.38 3.60 -12.98
C VAL A 70 21.91 5.00 -13.32
N ALA A 71 21.03 5.98 -13.54
CA ALA A 71 21.41 7.32 -13.92
C ALA A 71 22.10 8.11 -12.80
N SER A 72 21.57 8.04 -11.56
CA SER A 72 22.02 8.90 -10.45
C SER A 72 23.15 8.26 -9.63
N TYR A 73 23.23 6.94 -9.56
CA TYR A 73 24.22 6.21 -8.77
C TYR A 73 25.27 5.49 -9.62
N GLY A 74 25.14 5.52 -10.97
CA GLY A 74 26.04 4.81 -11.86
C GLY A 74 26.02 3.29 -11.71
N LEU A 75 24.94 2.72 -11.17
CA LEU A 75 24.81 1.28 -10.96
C LEU A 75 24.57 0.56 -12.28
N THR A 76 25.00 -0.71 -12.36
CA THR A 76 24.53 -1.60 -13.42
C THR A 76 23.04 -1.90 -13.23
N THR A 77 22.34 -2.25 -14.28
CA THR A 77 20.91 -2.62 -14.22
C THR A 77 20.67 -3.76 -13.22
N GLU A 78 21.58 -4.71 -13.12
CA GLU A 78 21.50 -5.83 -12.17
C GLU A 78 21.60 -5.33 -10.72
N ALA A 79 22.60 -4.49 -10.40
CA ALA A 79 22.77 -3.92 -9.07
C ALA A 79 21.60 -3.02 -8.69
N ALA A 80 21.07 -2.22 -9.62
CA ALA A 80 19.90 -1.39 -9.42
C ALA A 80 18.62 -2.23 -9.16
N SER A 81 18.48 -3.37 -9.84
CA SER A 81 17.38 -4.30 -9.63
C SER A 81 17.44 -4.96 -8.24
N ILE A 82 18.63 -5.36 -7.79
CA ILE A 82 18.83 -5.89 -6.44
C ILE A 82 18.51 -4.81 -5.38
N ALA A 83 18.97 -3.58 -5.61
CA ALA A 83 18.66 -2.45 -4.73
C ALA A 83 17.15 -2.20 -4.66
N SER A 84 16.46 -2.17 -5.80
CA SER A 84 15.01 -2.02 -5.85
C SER A 84 14.25 -3.16 -5.15
N ALA A 85 14.78 -4.38 -5.18
CA ALA A 85 14.19 -5.52 -4.47
C ALA A 85 14.14 -5.32 -2.94
N MET A 86 15.02 -4.49 -2.36
CA MET A 86 15.00 -4.16 -0.94
C MET A 86 13.68 -3.50 -0.53
N ILE A 87 13.04 -2.73 -1.42
CA ILE A 87 11.74 -2.12 -1.16
C ILE A 87 10.69 -3.22 -0.93
N TRP A 88 10.64 -4.23 -1.79
CA TRP A 88 9.68 -5.32 -1.68
C TRP A 88 9.91 -6.20 -0.46
N LEU A 89 11.17 -6.41 -0.08
CA LEU A 89 11.52 -7.07 1.18
C LEU A 89 11.04 -6.24 2.38
N GLY A 90 11.21 -4.92 2.33
CA GLY A 90 10.70 -4.01 3.35
C GLY A 90 9.19 -4.09 3.52
N ILE A 91 8.43 -4.12 2.40
CA ILE A 91 6.97 -4.28 2.42
C ILE A 91 6.58 -5.64 3.00
N GLY A 92 7.23 -6.71 2.55
CA GLY A 92 6.92 -8.07 2.98
C GLY A 92 7.13 -8.29 4.47
N LEU A 93 8.24 -7.82 5.03
CA LEU A 93 8.54 -7.90 6.46
C LEU A 93 7.78 -6.85 7.27
N GLY A 94 7.59 -5.67 6.71
CA GLY A 94 6.89 -4.57 7.37
C GLY A 94 5.40 -4.83 7.60
N SER A 95 4.72 -5.52 6.68
CA SER A 95 3.28 -5.74 6.78
C SER A 95 2.85 -6.49 8.05
N PRO A 96 3.45 -7.63 8.42
CA PRO A 96 3.14 -8.30 9.69
C PRO A 96 3.60 -7.47 10.91
N LEU A 97 4.73 -6.77 10.80
CA LEU A 97 5.24 -5.92 11.89
C LEU A 97 4.29 -4.75 12.19
N MET A 98 3.75 -4.10 11.16
CA MET A 98 2.78 -3.00 11.33
C MET A 98 1.47 -3.48 11.95
N GLY A 99 0.99 -4.67 11.58
CA GLY A 99 -0.17 -5.29 12.21
C GLY A 99 0.07 -5.53 13.70
N TRP A 100 1.13 -6.26 14.02
CA TRP A 100 1.51 -6.56 15.40
C TRP A 100 1.71 -5.29 16.25
N TYR A 101 2.42 -4.30 15.72
CA TYR A 101 2.67 -3.03 16.42
C TYR A 101 1.37 -2.26 16.70
N SER A 102 0.47 -2.22 15.71
CA SER A 102 -0.85 -1.61 15.84
C SER A 102 -1.70 -2.27 16.93
N ASP A 103 -1.70 -3.60 16.95
CA ASP A 103 -2.47 -4.38 17.92
C ASP A 103 -1.90 -4.23 19.35
N LYS A 104 -0.56 -4.22 19.49
CA LYS A 104 0.13 -4.01 20.76
C LYS A 104 -0.15 -2.64 21.38
N ILE A 105 -0.24 -1.59 20.56
CA ILE A 105 -0.50 -0.21 21.03
C ILE A 105 -2.01 0.05 21.20
N GLY A 106 -2.86 -0.78 20.59
CA GLY A 106 -4.31 -0.54 20.56
C GLY A 106 -4.70 0.70 19.76
N SER A 107 -3.87 1.12 18.78
CA SER A 107 -4.09 2.33 17.99
C SER A 107 -3.68 2.10 16.54
N ARG A 108 -4.57 2.41 15.59
CA ARG A 108 -4.28 2.37 14.16
C ARG A 108 -3.55 3.62 13.66
N SER A 109 -3.87 4.78 14.23
CA SER A 109 -3.34 6.07 13.75
C SER A 109 -1.84 6.24 13.97
N LYS A 110 -1.29 5.78 15.11
CA LYS A 110 0.13 5.92 15.43
C LYS A 110 1.04 5.20 14.43
N PRO A 111 0.83 3.90 14.12
CA PRO A 111 1.61 3.21 13.10
C PRO A 111 1.47 3.83 11.71
N LEU A 112 0.28 4.30 11.32
CA LEU A 112 0.06 4.97 10.04
C LEU A 112 0.85 6.28 9.94
N SER A 113 0.85 7.08 11.01
CA SER A 113 1.63 8.33 11.07
C SER A 113 3.14 8.06 11.03
N LEU A 114 3.60 7.04 11.76
CA LEU A 114 5.02 6.63 11.74
C LEU A 114 5.43 6.17 10.33
N SER A 115 4.60 5.36 9.69
CA SER A 115 4.82 4.88 8.32
C SER A 115 4.88 6.05 7.32
N ALA A 116 3.97 7.01 7.40
CA ALA A 116 4.01 8.20 6.56
C ALA A 116 5.29 9.02 6.76
N LEU A 117 5.70 9.24 8.00
CA LEU A 117 6.92 9.98 8.34
C LEU A 117 8.18 9.27 7.81
N LEU A 118 8.30 7.96 8.06
CA LEU A 118 9.42 7.16 7.56
C LEU A 118 9.45 7.16 6.02
N GLY A 119 8.28 7.09 5.38
CA GLY A 119 8.16 7.14 3.92
C GLY A 119 8.67 8.46 3.33
N ILE A 120 8.26 9.60 3.93
CA ILE A 120 8.72 10.92 3.51
C ILE A 120 10.23 11.05 3.69
N ILE A 121 10.76 10.70 4.85
CA ILE A 121 12.20 10.79 5.13
C ILE A 121 12.99 9.92 4.16
N SER A 122 12.63 8.65 4.02
CA SER A 122 13.35 7.72 3.14
C SER A 122 13.32 8.18 1.69
N LEU A 123 12.16 8.59 1.17
CA LEU A 123 12.02 9.06 -0.20
C LEU A 123 12.81 10.36 -0.44
N THR A 124 12.80 11.28 0.52
CA THR A 124 13.58 12.53 0.45
C THR A 124 15.08 12.22 0.38
N ILE A 125 15.56 11.27 1.21
CA ILE A 125 16.96 10.84 1.18
C ILE A 125 17.30 10.21 -0.18
N ILE A 126 16.47 9.33 -0.71
CA ILE A 126 16.71 8.65 -1.99
C ILE A 126 16.85 9.67 -3.14
N ILE A 127 16.01 10.72 -3.15
CA ILE A 127 15.93 11.66 -4.28
C ILE A 127 16.94 12.80 -4.16
N TYR A 128 17.16 13.33 -2.96
CA TYR A 128 17.89 14.60 -2.77
C TYR A 128 19.25 14.45 -2.08
N ALA A 129 19.53 13.34 -1.42
CA ALA A 129 20.87 13.15 -0.84
C ALA A 129 21.91 12.89 -1.93
N PRO A 130 23.18 13.25 -1.68
CA PRO A 130 24.30 12.79 -2.51
C PRO A 130 24.31 11.28 -2.65
N PRO A 131 24.89 10.70 -3.71
CA PRO A 131 24.92 9.25 -3.88
C PRO A 131 25.44 8.54 -2.64
N LEU A 132 24.57 7.73 -2.04
CA LEU A 132 24.87 6.97 -0.84
C LEU A 132 25.79 5.79 -1.17
N SER A 133 26.59 5.35 -0.21
CA SER A 133 27.25 4.06 -0.35
C SER A 133 26.23 2.92 -0.44
N LEU A 134 26.55 1.83 -1.11
CA LEU A 134 25.63 0.75 -1.42
C LEU A 134 24.87 0.18 -0.19
N PRO A 135 25.52 -0.04 0.98
CA PRO A 135 24.82 -0.51 2.18
C PRO A 135 23.76 0.50 2.68
N TRP A 136 24.08 1.80 2.66
CA TRP A 136 23.14 2.84 3.07
C TRP A 136 21.98 3.00 2.09
N LEU A 137 22.24 2.83 0.80
CA LEU A 137 21.19 2.82 -0.23
C LEU A 137 20.22 1.65 0.02
N TYR A 138 20.73 0.44 0.23
CA TYR A 138 19.90 -0.74 0.53
C TYR A 138 19.07 -0.55 1.81
N PHE A 139 19.69 -0.03 2.87
CA PHE A 139 18.99 0.27 4.11
C PHE A 139 17.86 1.30 3.91
N THR A 140 18.11 2.36 3.16
CA THR A 140 17.13 3.42 2.90
C THR A 140 15.97 2.90 2.04
N LEU A 141 16.27 2.12 0.99
CA LEU A 141 15.25 1.50 0.14
C LEU A 141 14.41 0.48 0.93
N PHE A 142 15.04 -0.32 1.78
CA PHE A 142 14.35 -1.24 2.68
C PHE A 142 13.42 -0.48 3.65
N THR A 143 13.90 0.60 4.26
CA THR A 143 13.12 1.46 5.17
C THR A 143 11.95 2.11 4.44
N PHE A 144 12.14 2.53 3.19
CA PHE A 144 11.07 3.05 2.34
C PHE A 144 9.98 1.99 2.10
N GLY A 145 10.37 0.75 1.81
CA GLY A 145 9.44 -0.37 1.69
C GLY A 145 8.71 -0.69 3.01
N LEU A 146 9.44 -0.67 4.12
CA LEU A 146 8.88 -0.87 5.45
C LEU A 146 7.85 0.22 5.78
N ALA A 147 8.10 1.46 5.41
CA ALA A 147 7.13 2.55 5.53
C ALA A 147 5.88 2.28 4.69
N ALA A 148 6.03 1.84 3.44
CA ALA A 148 4.91 1.54 2.55
C ALA A 148 4.00 0.40 3.06
N SER A 149 4.51 -0.47 3.94
CA SER A 149 3.72 -1.54 4.56
C SER A 149 2.54 -1.04 5.41
N GLY A 150 2.53 0.25 5.81
CA GLY A 150 1.37 0.89 6.42
C GLY A 150 0.10 0.80 5.58
N GLN A 151 0.23 0.57 4.27
CA GLN A 151 -0.90 0.31 3.37
C GLN A 151 -1.74 -0.90 3.79
N SER A 152 -1.13 -1.98 4.27
CA SER A 152 -1.85 -3.15 4.75
C SER A 152 -2.74 -2.82 5.95
N LEU A 153 -2.26 -1.96 6.84
CA LEU A 153 -3.02 -1.48 7.98
C LEU A 153 -4.17 -0.55 7.58
N ALA A 154 -4.00 0.25 6.52
CA ALA A 154 -5.04 1.14 6.01
C ALA A 154 -6.30 0.36 5.59
N PHE A 155 -6.17 -0.83 4.99
CA PHE A 155 -7.32 -1.69 4.70
C PHE A 155 -8.06 -2.14 5.97
N GLY A 156 -7.34 -2.40 7.07
CA GLY A 156 -7.94 -2.66 8.38
C GLY A 156 -8.75 -1.46 8.86
N VAL A 157 -8.19 -0.25 8.75
CA VAL A 157 -8.87 0.98 9.16
C VAL A 157 -10.12 1.26 8.31
N VAL A 158 -10.09 0.95 7.01
CA VAL A 158 -11.29 1.02 6.16
C VAL A 158 -12.39 0.11 6.70
N LYS A 159 -12.03 -1.12 7.07
CA LYS A 159 -12.99 -2.08 7.66
C LYS A 159 -13.56 -1.58 8.98
N ASP A 160 -12.70 -1.04 9.86
CA ASP A 160 -13.09 -0.57 11.18
C ASP A 160 -14.03 0.66 11.12
N ASN A 161 -13.93 1.49 10.07
CA ASN A 161 -14.70 2.73 9.90
C ASN A 161 -15.94 2.60 8.97
N ASN A 162 -16.26 1.40 8.50
CA ASN A 162 -17.41 1.17 7.64
C ASN A 162 -18.26 0.00 8.15
N THR A 163 -19.58 0.10 8.00
CA THR A 163 -20.49 -0.98 8.41
C THR A 163 -20.29 -2.22 7.54
N SER A 164 -20.52 -3.40 8.11
CA SER A 164 -20.35 -4.70 7.42
C SER A 164 -21.05 -4.78 6.05
N CYS A 165 -22.18 -4.09 5.89
CA CYS A 165 -22.93 -4.05 4.64
C CYS A 165 -22.24 -3.33 3.47
N VAL A 166 -21.28 -2.46 3.76
CA VAL A 166 -20.58 -1.64 2.75
C VAL A 166 -19.06 -1.81 2.77
N VAL A 167 -18.52 -2.66 3.65
CA VAL A 167 -17.07 -2.88 3.79
C VAL A 167 -16.43 -3.27 2.46
N GLY A 168 -17.02 -4.17 1.69
CA GLY A 168 -16.49 -4.56 0.38
C GLY A 168 -16.39 -3.36 -0.59
N THR A 169 -17.44 -2.52 -0.65
CA THR A 169 -17.45 -1.31 -1.47
C THR A 169 -16.40 -0.29 -0.97
N ALA A 170 -16.24 -0.14 0.34
CA ALA A 170 -15.26 0.77 0.93
C ALA A 170 -13.81 0.30 0.68
N ILE A 171 -13.55 -1.01 0.77
CA ILE A 171 -12.24 -1.61 0.41
C ILE A 171 -11.95 -1.39 -1.08
N GLY A 172 -12.93 -1.63 -1.95
CA GLY A 172 -12.80 -1.36 -3.39
C GLY A 172 -12.50 0.11 -3.70
N PHE A 173 -13.20 1.04 -3.02
CA PHE A 173 -12.95 2.47 -3.13
C PHE A 173 -11.53 2.85 -2.69
N ASN A 174 -11.07 2.31 -1.56
CA ASN A 174 -9.70 2.53 -1.09
C ASN A 174 -8.67 1.95 -2.06
N ASN A 175 -8.90 0.75 -2.60
CA ASN A 175 -8.00 0.13 -3.58
C ASN A 175 -7.94 0.93 -4.90
N MET A 176 -9.04 1.53 -5.32
CA MET A 176 -9.04 2.46 -6.45
C MET A 176 -8.07 3.63 -6.20
N ALA A 177 -8.08 4.22 -5.00
CA ALA A 177 -7.15 5.29 -4.63
C ALA A 177 -5.69 4.81 -4.64
N VAL A 178 -5.42 3.60 -4.17
CA VAL A 178 -4.08 2.96 -4.22
C VAL A 178 -3.55 2.89 -5.65
N VAL A 179 -4.38 2.41 -6.59
CA VAL A 179 -3.97 2.23 -8.00
C VAL A 179 -3.90 3.56 -8.74
N ALA A 180 -4.76 4.53 -8.39
CA ALA A 180 -4.81 5.84 -9.03
C ALA A 180 -3.47 6.59 -8.96
N GLY A 181 -2.68 6.39 -7.90
CA GLY A 181 -1.34 6.96 -7.75
C GLY A 181 -0.42 6.55 -8.90
N GLY A 182 -0.36 5.26 -9.21
CA GLY A 182 0.45 4.75 -10.33
C GLY A 182 -0.05 5.26 -11.68
N ALA A 183 -1.37 5.20 -11.90
CA ALA A 183 -1.99 5.66 -13.13
C ALA A 183 -1.74 7.16 -13.40
N LEU A 184 -1.59 7.97 -12.36
CA LEU A 184 -1.33 9.40 -12.47
C LEU A 184 0.18 9.69 -12.59
N PHE A 185 1.00 9.17 -11.66
CA PHE A 185 2.40 9.61 -11.56
C PHE A 185 3.33 8.91 -12.54
N GLN A 186 3.06 7.68 -12.96
CA GLN A 186 3.92 7.02 -13.95
C GLN A 186 3.98 7.77 -15.30
N PRO A 187 2.84 8.10 -15.95
CA PRO A 187 2.89 8.87 -17.18
C PRO A 187 3.34 10.32 -16.97
N LEU A 188 2.98 10.93 -15.83
CA LEU A 188 3.40 12.30 -15.52
C LEU A 188 4.92 12.41 -15.45
N ILE A 189 5.59 11.50 -14.75
CA ILE A 189 7.06 11.45 -14.69
C ILE A 189 7.63 11.23 -16.11
N GLY A 190 7.05 10.33 -16.90
CA GLY A 190 7.48 10.08 -18.27
C GLY A 190 7.40 11.33 -19.15
N ILE A 191 6.30 12.08 -19.06
CA ILE A 191 6.12 13.34 -19.79
C ILE A 191 7.14 14.40 -19.33
N LEU A 192 7.33 14.56 -18.02
CA LEU A 192 8.28 15.50 -17.46
C LEU A 192 9.72 15.18 -17.88
N LEU A 193 10.11 13.92 -17.92
CA LEU A 193 11.41 13.50 -18.42
C LEU A 193 11.54 13.77 -19.92
N TYR A 194 10.52 13.47 -20.70
CA TYR A 194 10.53 13.72 -22.15
C TYR A 194 10.67 15.21 -22.52
N VAL A 195 10.03 16.10 -21.75
CA VAL A 195 10.06 17.55 -22.02
C VAL A 195 11.39 18.18 -21.58
N ASN A 196 12.07 17.62 -20.56
CA ASN A 196 13.30 18.19 -19.99
C ASN A 196 14.59 17.47 -20.43
N TRP A 197 14.48 16.46 -21.25
CA TRP A 197 15.61 15.74 -21.83
C TRP A 197 15.74 16.10 -23.30
#